data_25818a42388901e54044b9470feef039
#
_entry.id   25818a42388901e54044b9470feef039
#
_cell.length_a   1.000
_cell.length_b   1.000
_cell.length_c   1.000
_cell.angle_alpha   90.00
_cell.angle_beta   90.00
_cell.angle_gamma   90.00
#
_symmetry.space_group_name_H-M   'P 1'
#
loop_
_entity.id
_entity.type
_entity.pdbx_description
1 polymer ?
#
loop_
_entity_poly.entity_id
_entity_poly.type
_entity_poly.pdbx_seq_one_letter_code
_entity_poly.pdbx_strand_id
1 'polypeptide(L)'
;MIDTGEEKDGSYIRETLEAAGIDHLNLLLITHFDKDHVGSAAELLETVGADQVLMPDYEGTRPEYAAFLSALEAHPETEVQRITGTETLEIPAGSVNTSLTIYAADDPAEIQDTDGEYDNDMSLVAKVICGEKKFLFTGDIEKTRIAQMLDSGEDWTADWIKMPHHGRYQKK
;
A
#
# COMPACT_ATOMS: atom_id res chain seq x y z
N MET A 1 4.18 -4.16 6.68
CA MET A 1 2.85 -4.67 6.24
C MET A 1 2.38 -3.86 5.05
N ILE A 2 1.59 -4.43 4.12
CA ILE A 2 1.00 -3.71 2.98
C ILE A 2 -0.51 -3.95 3.03
N ASP A 3 -1.30 -2.86 3.09
CA ASP A 3 -2.73 -2.81 3.25
C ASP A 3 -3.29 -3.56 4.50
N THR A 4 -4.54 -3.31 4.85
CA THR A 4 -5.14 -3.74 6.12
C THR A 4 -6.50 -4.45 5.95
N GLY A 5 -6.91 -4.76 4.71
CA GLY A 5 -8.20 -5.40 4.46
C GLY A 5 -9.41 -4.52 4.80
N GLU A 6 -10.58 -5.13 4.91
CA GLU A 6 -11.80 -4.46 5.34
C GLU A 6 -11.82 -4.26 6.88
N GLU A 7 -12.66 -3.35 7.38
CA GLU A 7 -12.84 -3.09 8.81
C GLU A 7 -13.07 -4.36 9.65
N LYS A 8 -13.80 -5.32 9.11
CA LYS A 8 -14.08 -6.61 9.79
C LYS A 8 -12.85 -7.53 9.92
N ASP A 9 -11.77 -7.25 9.22
CA ASP A 9 -10.59 -8.13 9.16
C ASP A 9 -9.55 -7.79 10.24
N GLY A 10 -9.69 -6.65 10.94
CA GLY A 10 -8.71 -6.14 11.90
C GLY A 10 -8.36 -7.12 13.00
N SER A 11 -9.36 -7.74 13.65
CA SER A 11 -9.12 -8.74 14.70
C SER A 11 -8.37 -9.97 14.17
N TYR A 12 -8.72 -10.45 12.97
CA TYR A 12 -8.04 -11.60 12.35
C TYR A 12 -6.58 -11.26 11.98
N ILE A 13 -6.34 -10.05 11.47
CA ILE A 13 -4.98 -9.58 11.14
C ILE A 13 -4.15 -9.50 12.40
N ARG A 14 -4.68 -8.89 13.47
CA ARG A 14 -4.00 -8.80 14.76
C ARG A 14 -3.64 -10.18 15.33
N GLU A 15 -4.59 -11.11 15.37
CA GLU A 15 -4.33 -12.48 15.82
C GLU A 15 -3.26 -13.20 14.98
N THR A 16 -3.24 -12.93 13.65
CA THR A 16 -2.23 -13.48 12.75
C THR A 16 -0.84 -12.91 13.03
N LEU A 17 -0.72 -11.60 13.30
CA LEU A 17 0.52 -10.95 13.68
C LEU A 17 1.01 -11.48 15.02
N GLU A 18 0.14 -11.57 16.04
CA GLU A 18 0.46 -12.13 17.34
C GLU A 18 0.98 -13.58 17.23
N ALA A 19 0.31 -14.42 16.44
CA ALA A 19 0.75 -15.81 16.19
C ALA A 19 2.11 -15.90 15.49
N ALA A 20 2.48 -14.88 14.73
CA ALA A 20 3.81 -14.75 14.11
C ALA A 20 4.86 -14.11 15.05
N GLY A 21 4.47 -13.73 16.27
CA GLY A 21 5.35 -13.05 17.24
C GLY A 21 5.61 -11.57 16.87
N ILE A 22 4.71 -10.96 16.10
CA ILE A 22 4.77 -9.56 15.69
C ILE A 22 3.80 -8.79 16.57
N ASP A 23 4.32 -7.95 17.44
CA ASP A 23 3.58 -7.10 18.36
C ASP A 23 3.58 -5.62 17.98
N HIS A 24 4.35 -5.26 16.94
CA HIS A 24 4.47 -3.91 16.42
C HIS A 24 4.88 -3.92 14.95
N LEU A 25 4.46 -2.92 14.17
CA LEU A 25 4.84 -2.75 12.76
C LEU A 25 5.94 -1.69 12.63
N ASN A 26 7.08 -2.07 12.06
CA ASN A 26 8.08 -1.05 11.70
C ASN A 26 7.59 -0.18 10.52
N LEU A 27 6.80 -0.76 9.62
CA LEU A 27 6.29 -0.08 8.45
C LEU A 27 4.90 -0.59 8.07
N LEU A 28 3.96 0.33 7.90
CA LEU A 28 2.67 0.11 7.27
C LEU A 28 2.60 0.90 5.96
N LEU A 29 2.43 0.23 4.83
CA LEU A 29 2.17 0.83 3.54
C LEU A 29 0.69 0.67 3.20
N ILE A 30 0.00 1.77 2.97
CA ILE A 30 -1.36 1.79 2.41
C ILE A 30 -1.25 2.13 0.93
N THR A 31 -1.74 1.23 0.07
CA THR A 31 -1.63 1.43 -1.37
C THR A 31 -2.61 2.47 -1.88
N HIS A 32 -3.85 2.45 -1.40
CA HIS A 32 -4.91 3.42 -1.70
C HIS A 32 -6.00 3.37 -0.61
N PHE A 33 -7.04 4.22 -0.72
CA PHE A 33 -7.97 4.43 0.40
C PHE A 33 -9.33 3.74 0.22
N ASP A 34 -9.45 2.73 -0.62
CA ASP A 34 -10.65 1.91 -0.66
C ASP A 34 -10.77 1.06 0.61
N LYS A 35 -12.03 0.79 1.00
CA LYS A 35 -12.38 0.17 2.29
C LYS A 35 -11.74 -1.20 2.54
N ASP A 36 -11.47 -1.95 1.48
CA ASP A 36 -10.84 -3.28 1.53
C ASP A 36 -9.30 -3.22 1.52
N HIS A 37 -8.73 -2.02 1.59
CA HIS A 37 -7.31 -1.76 1.74
C HIS A 37 -6.97 -0.97 3.01
N VAL A 38 -7.74 0.08 3.33
CA VAL A 38 -7.50 0.92 4.51
C VAL A 38 -8.45 0.60 5.68
N GLY A 39 -9.38 -0.33 5.50
CA GLY A 39 -10.51 -0.55 6.40
C GLY A 39 -10.14 -0.84 7.86
N SER A 40 -9.13 -1.66 8.11
CA SER A 40 -8.69 -1.97 9.48
C SER A 40 -7.51 -1.12 9.94
N ALA A 41 -7.04 -0.12 9.17
CA ALA A 41 -5.83 0.63 9.50
C ALA A 41 -5.95 1.37 10.83
N ALA A 42 -7.10 1.99 11.12
CA ALA A 42 -7.35 2.67 12.39
C ALA A 42 -7.22 1.70 13.58
N GLU A 43 -7.92 0.56 13.54
CA GLU A 43 -7.85 -0.46 14.60
C GLU A 43 -6.43 -0.99 14.81
N LEU A 44 -5.69 -1.23 13.71
CA LEU A 44 -4.33 -1.75 13.80
C LEU A 44 -3.34 -0.72 14.35
N LEU A 45 -3.49 0.56 14.03
CA LEU A 45 -2.69 1.62 14.66
C LEU A 45 -2.93 1.69 16.17
N GLU A 46 -4.18 1.54 16.62
CA GLU A 46 -4.53 1.56 18.05
C GLU A 46 -4.06 0.31 18.80
N THR A 47 -4.07 -0.87 18.16
CA THR A 47 -3.87 -2.15 18.85
C THR A 47 -2.49 -2.77 18.65
N VAL A 48 -1.84 -2.50 17.53
CA VAL A 48 -0.50 -3.01 17.16
C VAL A 48 0.50 -1.86 17.10
N GLY A 49 0.12 -0.72 16.53
CA GLY A 49 0.99 0.43 16.28
C GLY A 49 1.90 0.25 15.07
N ALA A 50 2.45 1.37 14.62
CA ALA A 50 3.44 1.41 13.55
C ALA A 50 4.47 2.52 13.79
N ASP A 51 5.75 2.25 13.51
CA ASP A 51 6.79 3.30 13.56
C ASP A 51 6.60 4.29 12.40
N GLN A 52 6.29 3.77 11.22
CA GLN A 52 6.12 4.56 10.00
C GLN A 52 4.91 4.11 9.19
N VAL A 53 4.19 5.07 8.64
CA VAL A 53 3.11 4.86 7.67
C VAL A 53 3.47 5.56 6.37
N LEU A 54 3.43 4.81 5.27
CA LEU A 54 3.56 5.32 3.91
C LEU A 54 2.20 5.24 3.23
N MET A 55 1.78 6.31 2.59
CA MET A 55 0.48 6.39 1.91
C MET A 55 0.54 7.26 0.66
N PRO A 56 -0.38 7.14 -0.30
CA PRO A 56 -0.40 7.98 -1.49
C PRO A 56 -0.79 9.43 -1.14
N ASP A 57 -0.39 10.36 -2.01
CA ASP A 57 -0.67 11.79 -1.83
C ASP A 57 -1.94 12.22 -2.55
N TYR A 58 -3.08 11.74 -2.04
CA TYR A 58 -4.41 12.24 -2.41
C TYR A 58 -5.37 12.13 -1.22
N GLU A 59 -6.54 12.74 -1.32
CA GLU A 59 -7.55 12.70 -0.26
C GLU A 59 -8.60 11.64 -0.57
N GLY A 60 -8.70 10.63 0.30
CA GLY A 60 -9.76 9.63 0.20
C GLY A 60 -11.13 10.21 0.58
N THR A 61 -12.19 9.63 0.04
CA THR A 61 -13.57 10.09 0.28
C THR A 61 -14.37 9.16 1.19
N ARG A 62 -13.80 8.02 1.58
CA ARG A 62 -14.47 6.99 2.38
C ARG A 62 -14.40 7.26 3.88
N PRO A 63 -15.40 6.79 4.66
CA PRO A 63 -15.35 6.90 6.12
C PRO A 63 -14.11 6.24 6.75
N GLU A 64 -13.65 5.12 6.18
CA GLU A 64 -12.48 4.38 6.63
C GLU A 64 -11.20 5.22 6.52
N TYR A 65 -11.08 6.04 5.48
CA TYR A 65 -9.99 7.01 5.35
C TYR A 65 -10.04 8.06 6.46
N ALA A 66 -11.21 8.60 6.76
CA ALA A 66 -11.36 9.58 7.84
C ALA A 66 -11.01 8.97 9.20
N ALA A 67 -11.42 7.72 9.46
CA ALA A 67 -11.06 6.99 10.68
C ALA A 67 -9.53 6.75 10.76
N PHE A 68 -8.91 6.37 9.65
CA PHE A 68 -7.45 6.19 9.55
C PHE A 68 -6.70 7.49 9.86
N LEU A 69 -7.10 8.63 9.28
CA LEU A 69 -6.47 9.92 9.60
C LEU A 69 -6.63 10.29 11.07
N SER A 70 -7.82 10.06 11.65
CA SER A 70 -8.04 10.32 13.08
C SER A 70 -7.16 9.46 13.98
N ALA A 71 -6.92 8.20 13.59
CA ALA A 71 -5.99 7.32 14.30
C ALA A 71 -4.55 7.82 14.19
N LEU A 72 -4.11 8.28 13.03
CA LEU A 72 -2.78 8.88 12.87
C LEU A 72 -2.60 10.15 13.72
N GLU A 73 -3.62 11.00 13.80
CA GLU A 73 -3.60 12.17 14.69
C GLU A 73 -3.51 11.79 16.18
N ALA A 74 -4.11 10.67 16.57
CA ALA A 74 -4.04 10.14 17.94
C ALA A 74 -2.69 9.50 18.29
N HIS A 75 -1.90 9.13 17.28
CA HIS A 75 -0.58 8.48 17.39
C HIS A 75 0.54 9.35 16.79
N PRO A 76 0.86 10.51 17.39
CA PRO A 76 1.86 11.44 16.84
C PRO A 76 3.30 10.89 16.85
N GLU A 77 3.54 9.76 17.53
CA GLU A 77 4.81 9.01 17.48
C GLU A 77 5.02 8.28 16.16
N THR A 78 3.96 7.99 15.41
CA THR A 78 4.01 7.36 14.09
C THR A 78 4.47 8.38 13.04
N GLU A 79 5.57 8.10 12.36
CA GLU A 79 6.02 8.90 11.23
C GLU A 79 5.11 8.67 10.03
N VAL A 80 4.54 9.75 9.47
CA VAL A 80 3.65 9.66 8.31
C VAL A 80 4.29 10.31 7.10
N GLN A 81 4.38 9.57 6.00
CA GLN A 81 4.92 10.08 4.76
C GLN A 81 3.93 9.85 3.60
N ARG A 82 3.61 10.92 2.89
CA ARG A 82 2.89 10.87 1.62
C ARG A 82 3.85 10.71 0.46
N ILE A 83 3.64 9.71 -0.36
CA ILE A 83 4.51 9.36 -1.48
C ILE A 83 4.00 10.03 -2.76
N THR A 84 4.85 10.88 -3.35
CA THR A 84 4.52 11.66 -4.54
C THR A 84 5.34 11.26 -5.78
N GLY A 85 6.27 10.31 -5.63
CA GLY A 85 7.18 9.87 -6.69
C GLY A 85 7.70 8.46 -6.45
N THR A 86 8.88 8.16 -6.98
CA THR A 86 9.55 6.89 -6.72
C THR A 86 10.49 7.02 -5.53
N GLU A 87 10.32 6.17 -4.54
CA GLU A 87 11.18 6.11 -3.34
C GLU A 87 11.68 4.70 -3.09
N THR A 88 12.92 4.58 -2.61
CA THR A 88 13.51 3.29 -2.24
C THR A 88 13.99 3.33 -0.80
N LEU A 89 13.56 2.34 -0.03
CA LEU A 89 13.92 2.14 1.36
C LEU A 89 14.72 0.83 1.50
N GLU A 90 15.80 0.87 2.26
CA GLU A 90 16.50 -0.33 2.71
C GLU A 90 15.81 -0.89 3.95
N ILE A 91 15.34 -2.12 3.88
CA ILE A 91 14.64 -2.78 4.99
C ILE A 91 15.64 -3.67 5.72
N PRO A 92 15.92 -3.42 7.01
CA PRO A 92 16.78 -4.30 7.80
C PRO A 92 16.13 -5.68 7.97
N ALA A 93 16.63 -6.69 7.24
CA ALA A 93 16.12 -8.05 7.27
C ALA A 93 17.21 -9.05 7.67
N GLY A 94 17.83 -8.85 8.83
CA GLY A 94 18.92 -9.68 9.31
C GLY A 94 20.14 -9.63 8.39
N SER A 95 20.55 -10.77 7.83
CA SER A 95 21.70 -10.88 6.91
C SER A 95 21.33 -10.80 5.43
N VAL A 96 20.05 -10.63 5.12
CA VAL A 96 19.55 -10.56 3.74
C VAL A 96 19.32 -9.12 3.34
N ASN A 97 19.98 -8.66 2.28
CA ASN A 97 19.70 -7.33 1.73
C ASN A 97 18.28 -7.32 1.21
N THR A 98 17.47 -6.44 1.78
CA THR A 98 16.07 -6.26 1.39
C THR A 98 15.81 -4.79 1.12
N SER A 99 15.26 -4.49 -0.06
CA SER A 99 14.83 -3.14 -0.42
C SER A 99 13.36 -3.13 -0.79
N LEU A 100 12.72 -2.02 -0.51
CA LEU A 100 11.34 -1.71 -0.88
C LEU A 100 11.38 -0.46 -1.76
N THR A 101 11.04 -0.60 -3.03
CA THR A 101 10.83 0.54 -3.93
C THR A 101 9.33 0.76 -4.11
N ILE A 102 8.90 1.98 -3.90
CA ILE A 102 7.51 2.42 -3.98
C ILE A 102 7.38 3.39 -5.13
N TYR A 103 6.37 3.21 -5.97
CA TYR A 103 6.09 4.02 -7.14
C TYR A 103 4.72 4.66 -6.98
N ALA A 104 4.66 5.97 -6.82
CA ALA A 104 3.42 6.73 -6.94
C ALA A 104 2.99 6.85 -8.42
N ALA A 105 1.81 7.38 -8.67
CA ALA A 105 1.40 7.74 -10.02
C ALA A 105 2.29 8.86 -10.57
N ASP A 106 2.81 8.69 -11.80
CA ASP A 106 3.76 9.65 -12.39
C ASP A 106 3.11 11.00 -12.67
N ASP A 107 1.88 10.99 -13.18
CA ASP A 107 1.07 12.17 -13.39
C ASP A 107 -0.37 11.94 -12.92
N PRO A 108 -0.71 12.33 -11.69
CA PRO A 108 -2.07 12.23 -11.18
C PRO A 108 -3.10 12.99 -12.02
N ALA A 109 -2.69 14.03 -12.76
CA ALA A 109 -3.60 14.79 -13.61
C ALA A 109 -4.01 14.03 -14.87
N GLU A 110 -3.22 13.04 -15.31
CA GLU A 110 -3.59 12.13 -16.40
C GLU A 110 -4.55 11.03 -15.95
N ILE A 111 -4.59 10.74 -14.65
CA ILE A 111 -5.55 9.81 -14.05
C ILE A 111 -6.88 10.56 -13.92
N GLN A 112 -7.70 10.48 -14.95
CA GLN A 112 -9.03 11.09 -14.92
C GLN A 112 -10.03 10.11 -14.29
N ASP A 113 -10.86 10.65 -13.39
CA ASP A 113 -12.00 9.91 -12.85
C ASP A 113 -13.04 9.71 -13.97
N THR A 114 -12.84 8.69 -14.75
CA THR A 114 -13.71 8.36 -15.88
C THR A 114 -14.73 7.29 -15.55
N ASP A 115 -14.70 6.65 -14.37
CA ASP A 115 -15.70 5.64 -13.99
C ASP A 115 -15.55 5.19 -12.52
N GLY A 116 -15.04 6.05 -11.64
CA GLY A 116 -14.76 5.71 -10.23
C GLY A 116 -13.48 4.90 -10.02
N GLU A 117 -12.60 4.93 -11.01
CA GLU A 117 -11.31 4.20 -10.98
C GLU A 117 -10.15 5.06 -10.46
N TYR A 118 -10.41 6.34 -10.10
CA TYR A 118 -9.36 7.27 -9.66
C TYR A 118 -8.57 6.73 -8.46
N ASP A 119 -9.26 6.30 -7.40
CA ASP A 119 -8.61 5.79 -6.19
C ASP A 119 -7.74 4.57 -6.51
N ASN A 120 -8.23 3.68 -7.39
CA ASN A 120 -7.50 2.50 -7.84
C ASN A 120 -6.21 2.87 -8.58
N ASP A 121 -6.30 3.72 -9.59
CA ASP A 121 -5.14 4.13 -10.41
C ASP A 121 -4.15 5.01 -9.63
N MET A 122 -4.56 5.63 -8.52
CA MET A 122 -3.68 6.32 -7.57
C MET A 122 -2.95 5.37 -6.62
N SER A 123 -3.19 4.05 -6.69
CA SER A 123 -2.50 3.07 -5.84
C SER A 123 -0.98 3.19 -5.94
N LEU A 124 -0.32 3.15 -4.79
CA LEU A 124 1.11 2.93 -4.73
C LEU A 124 1.43 1.50 -5.19
N VAL A 125 2.39 1.37 -6.08
CA VAL A 125 2.95 0.08 -6.47
C VAL A 125 4.22 -0.14 -5.66
N ALA A 126 4.37 -1.32 -5.05
CA ALA A 126 5.52 -1.64 -4.23
C ALA A 126 6.27 -2.84 -4.80
N LYS A 127 7.58 -2.70 -4.98
CA LYS A 127 8.49 -3.76 -5.38
C LYS A 127 9.44 -4.07 -4.24
N VAL A 128 9.37 -5.29 -3.72
CA VAL A 128 10.28 -5.78 -2.68
C VAL A 128 11.32 -6.69 -3.32
N ILE A 129 12.59 -6.40 -3.08
CA ILE A 129 13.69 -7.29 -3.45
C ILE A 129 14.29 -7.83 -2.16
N CYS A 130 14.22 -9.15 -1.96
CA CYS A 130 14.75 -9.83 -0.80
C CYS A 130 15.78 -10.89 -1.26
N GLY A 131 17.07 -10.55 -1.13
CA GLY A 131 18.13 -11.33 -1.77
C GLY A 131 17.97 -11.37 -3.29
N GLU A 132 17.76 -12.57 -3.85
CA GLU A 132 17.53 -12.75 -5.29
C GLU A 132 16.04 -12.78 -5.67
N LYS A 133 15.14 -12.68 -4.68
CA LYS A 133 13.68 -12.79 -4.91
C LYS A 133 13.04 -11.42 -5.07
N LYS A 134 12.15 -11.31 -6.05
CA LYS A 134 11.41 -10.09 -6.37
C LYS A 134 9.91 -10.32 -6.16
N PHE A 135 9.28 -9.45 -5.40
CA PHE A 135 7.85 -9.44 -5.13
C PHE A 135 7.27 -8.12 -5.59
N LEU A 136 6.16 -8.16 -6.33
CA LEU A 136 5.47 -6.98 -6.83
C LEU A 136 4.06 -6.90 -6.26
N PHE A 137 3.75 -5.80 -5.58
CA PHE A 137 2.45 -5.48 -5.03
C PHE A 137 1.89 -4.30 -5.81
N THR A 138 0.80 -4.50 -6.51
CA THR A 138 0.30 -3.53 -7.48
C THR A 138 -0.87 -2.69 -6.97
N GLY A 139 -1.26 -2.86 -5.71
CA GLY A 139 -2.51 -2.28 -5.24
C GLY A 139 -3.67 -2.69 -6.14
N ASP A 140 -4.54 -1.77 -6.45
CA ASP A 140 -5.68 -2.01 -7.31
C ASP A 140 -5.62 -1.24 -8.63
N ILE A 141 -4.36 -0.93 -9.08
CA ILE A 141 -4.16 -0.22 -10.35
C ILE A 141 -4.96 -0.85 -11.47
N GLU A 142 -5.48 0.00 -12.33
CA GLU A 142 -6.27 -0.39 -13.46
C GLU A 142 -5.58 -0.04 -14.78
N LYS A 143 -6.36 0.04 -15.84
CA LYS A 143 -5.87 0.11 -17.20
C LYS A 143 -4.94 1.30 -17.46
N THR A 144 -5.30 2.49 -16.95
CA THR A 144 -4.52 3.72 -17.18
C THR A 144 -3.15 3.61 -16.51
N ARG A 145 -3.13 3.24 -15.24
CA ARG A 145 -1.89 3.10 -14.47
C ARG A 145 -1.01 1.95 -14.97
N ILE A 146 -1.62 0.82 -15.36
CA ILE A 146 -0.88 -0.31 -15.97
C ILE A 146 -0.19 0.15 -17.27
N ALA A 147 -0.86 0.94 -18.11
CA ALA A 147 -0.25 1.47 -19.34
C ALA A 147 0.94 2.39 -19.01
N GLN A 148 0.80 3.32 -18.08
CA GLN A 148 1.90 4.18 -17.61
C GLN A 148 3.09 3.35 -17.12
N MET A 149 2.84 2.33 -16.29
CA MET A 149 3.91 1.44 -15.81
C MET A 149 4.65 0.75 -16.96
N LEU A 150 3.93 0.21 -17.94
CA LEU A 150 4.55 -0.47 -19.08
C LEU A 150 5.37 0.48 -19.95
N ASP A 151 4.97 1.74 -20.04
CA ASP A 151 5.66 2.77 -20.82
C ASP A 151 6.83 3.42 -20.07
N SER A 152 6.93 3.24 -18.74
CA SER A 152 7.98 3.86 -17.92
C SER A 152 9.40 3.38 -18.22
N GLY A 153 9.55 2.20 -18.82
CA GLY A 153 10.84 1.57 -19.06
C GLY A 153 11.46 0.89 -17.83
N GLU A 154 10.76 0.87 -16.70
CA GLU A 154 11.18 0.16 -15.49
C GLU A 154 11.12 -1.38 -15.67
N ASP A 155 11.99 -2.10 -14.93
CA ASP A 155 11.95 -3.57 -14.87
C ASP A 155 10.86 -4.05 -13.90
N TRP A 156 9.70 -4.44 -14.41
CA TRP A 156 8.58 -4.98 -13.64
C TRP A 156 8.63 -6.50 -13.46
N THR A 157 9.73 -7.17 -13.79
CA THR A 157 9.86 -8.61 -13.56
C THR A 157 9.81 -8.94 -12.07
N ALA A 158 9.07 -9.99 -11.72
CA ALA A 158 8.92 -10.46 -10.35
C ALA A 158 8.78 -11.99 -10.31
N ASP A 159 9.25 -12.60 -9.21
CA ASP A 159 9.01 -14.03 -8.91
C ASP A 159 7.57 -14.25 -8.42
N TRP A 160 6.99 -13.23 -7.79
CA TRP A 160 5.62 -13.26 -7.27
C TRP A 160 4.97 -11.90 -7.45
N ILE A 161 3.68 -11.89 -7.78
CA ILE A 161 2.89 -10.69 -7.97
C ILE A 161 1.53 -10.80 -7.29
N LYS A 162 1.16 -9.77 -6.50
CA LYS A 162 -0.23 -9.52 -6.15
C LYS A 162 -0.89 -8.91 -7.39
N MET A 163 -1.84 -9.63 -7.96
CA MET A 163 -2.52 -9.17 -9.18
C MET A 163 -3.26 -7.85 -8.96
N PRO A 164 -3.20 -6.93 -9.93
CA PRO A 164 -3.95 -5.68 -9.89
C PRO A 164 -5.43 -5.93 -9.62
N HIS A 165 -6.05 -5.14 -8.77
CA HIS A 165 -7.47 -5.14 -8.46
C HIS A 165 -8.02 -6.58 -8.27
N HIS A 166 -7.34 -7.36 -7.41
CA HIS A 166 -7.68 -8.76 -7.06
C HIS A 166 -7.79 -9.71 -8.26
N GLY A 167 -7.18 -9.38 -9.41
CA GLY A 167 -7.32 -10.14 -10.65
C GLY A 167 -8.67 -9.93 -11.36
N ARG A 168 -9.39 -8.86 -11.03
CA ARG A 168 -10.67 -8.53 -11.64
C ARG A 168 -10.51 -8.28 -13.15
N TYR A 169 -11.37 -8.92 -13.95
CA TYR A 169 -11.37 -8.71 -15.39
C TYR A 169 -11.84 -7.30 -15.75
N GLN A 170 -10.98 -6.54 -16.41
CA GLN A 170 -11.32 -5.23 -16.96
C GLN A 170 -11.79 -5.38 -18.40
N LYS A 171 -13.01 -4.94 -18.70
CA LYS A 171 -13.49 -4.89 -20.07
C LYS A 171 -12.66 -3.89 -20.87
N LYS A 172 -12.27 -4.30 -22.08
CA LYS A 172 -11.60 -3.44 -23.07
C LYS A 172 -12.52 -2.30 -23.50
#